data_6f23ff9c6e2402d5cbd5e826ad4c21df
#
_entry.id   6f23ff9c6e2402d5cbd5e826ad4c21df
#
_cell.length_a   1.000
_cell.length_b   1.000
_cell.length_c   1.000
_cell.angle_alpha   90.00
_cell.angle_beta   90.00
_cell.angle_gamma   90.00
#
_symmetry.space_group_name_H-M   'P 1'
#
loop_
_entity.id
_entity.type
_entity.pdbx_description
1 polymer ?
#
loop_
_entity_poly.entity_id
_entity_poly.type
_entity_poly.pdbx_seq_one_letter_code
_entity_poly.pdbx_strand_id
1 'polypeptide(L)'
;RDSYMAQVNHYLAVSGFDCWYIAALIFGKELVIHKITTDKEVLNNLIAKEEHFWKYNVMPEIPPVPTGSEGDTQQINQLYSADDRNKTADLNPIRNLLDKRQELSDQIEQMEQEKTAIEQQVKLQMQDAAYGTAPGYKVSWVSSESKRVDSQRLKKEQPDIFNRYSKNVSSRRFTIIHAA
;
A
#
# COMPACT_ATOMS: atom_id res chain seq x y z
N ARG A 1 -17.51 5.53 -1.29
CA ARG A 1 -16.11 5.32 -1.71
C ARG A 1 -15.86 6.08 -2.99
N ASP A 2 -14.74 6.76 -3.10
CA ASP A 2 -14.39 7.63 -4.24
C ASP A 2 -14.41 6.88 -5.58
N SER A 3 -14.00 5.60 -5.57
CA SER A 3 -14.04 4.73 -6.75
C SER A 3 -15.45 4.53 -7.32
N TYR A 4 -16.46 4.38 -6.47
CA TYR A 4 -17.86 4.28 -6.94
C TYR A 4 -18.38 5.61 -7.47
N MET A 5 -17.95 6.72 -6.86
CA MET A 5 -18.32 8.06 -7.36
C MET A 5 -17.68 8.33 -8.71
N ALA A 6 -16.41 7.97 -8.92
CA ALA A 6 -15.76 8.08 -10.22
C ALA A 6 -16.49 7.23 -11.28
N GLN A 7 -16.84 5.98 -10.97
CA GLN A 7 -17.57 5.10 -11.87
C GLN A 7 -18.94 5.64 -12.26
N VAL A 8 -19.70 6.16 -11.30
CA VAL A 8 -21.03 6.72 -11.59
C VAL A 8 -20.95 8.00 -12.39
N ASN A 9 -19.99 8.87 -12.09
CA ASN A 9 -19.76 10.07 -12.91
C ASN A 9 -19.33 9.73 -14.34
N HIS A 10 -18.53 8.67 -14.53
CA HIS A 10 -18.23 8.15 -15.85
C HIS A 10 -19.50 7.68 -16.59
N TYR A 11 -20.40 6.94 -15.93
CA TYR A 11 -21.66 6.53 -16.52
C TYR A 11 -22.57 7.72 -16.86
N LEU A 12 -22.62 8.76 -16.03
CA LEU A 12 -23.33 10.00 -16.32
C LEU A 12 -22.73 10.73 -17.53
N ALA A 13 -21.38 10.76 -17.62
CA ALA A 13 -20.69 11.37 -18.76
C ALA A 13 -21.00 10.67 -20.08
N VAL A 14 -21.00 9.33 -20.09
CA VAL A 14 -21.24 8.53 -21.30
C VAL A 14 -22.72 8.48 -21.69
N SER A 15 -23.62 8.37 -20.71
CA SER A 15 -25.06 8.24 -20.97
C SER A 15 -25.76 9.56 -21.24
N GLY A 16 -25.22 10.69 -20.75
CA GLY A 16 -25.86 11.99 -20.83
C GLY A 16 -27.09 12.15 -19.92
N PHE A 17 -27.28 11.23 -18.95
CA PHE A 17 -28.39 11.34 -18.00
C PHE A 17 -28.17 12.42 -16.96
N ASP A 18 -29.26 13.02 -16.45
CA ASP A 18 -29.18 14.06 -15.42
C ASP A 18 -28.89 13.50 -14.02
N CYS A 19 -29.14 12.23 -13.81
CA CYS A 19 -28.86 11.57 -12.52
C CYS A 19 -28.66 10.08 -12.67
N TRP A 20 -28.01 9.50 -11.66
CA TRP A 20 -27.79 8.06 -11.48
C TRP A 20 -28.16 7.64 -10.06
N TYR A 21 -28.52 6.38 -9.87
CA TYR A 21 -28.84 5.83 -8.56
C TYR A 21 -27.87 4.73 -8.20
N ILE A 22 -27.30 4.81 -6.99
CA ILE A 22 -26.55 3.69 -6.39
C ILE A 22 -27.43 3.04 -5.34
N ALA A 23 -27.68 1.76 -5.48
CA ALA A 23 -28.40 0.95 -4.49
C ALA A 23 -27.41 -0.01 -3.81
N ALA A 24 -27.39 -0.01 -2.48
CA ALA A 24 -26.59 -0.92 -1.67
C ALA A 24 -27.49 -1.75 -0.75
N LEU A 25 -27.39 -3.09 -0.84
CA LEU A 25 -28.07 -4.00 0.08
C LEU A 25 -27.09 -4.35 1.22
N ILE A 26 -27.33 -3.80 2.41
CA ILE A 26 -26.46 -3.97 3.58
C ILE A 26 -26.86 -5.23 4.32
N PHE A 27 -25.93 -6.20 4.42
CA PHE A 27 -26.12 -7.49 5.10
C PHE A 27 -27.39 -8.26 4.68
N GLY A 28 -27.90 -8.01 3.47
CA GLY A 28 -29.12 -8.64 2.99
C GLY A 28 -30.43 -8.17 3.67
N LYS A 29 -30.38 -7.12 4.47
CA LYS A 29 -31.52 -6.64 5.30
C LYS A 29 -31.97 -5.24 4.99
N GLU A 30 -31.05 -4.33 4.64
CA GLU A 30 -31.34 -2.92 4.44
C GLU A 30 -30.95 -2.49 3.04
N LEU A 31 -31.88 -1.91 2.29
CA LEU A 31 -31.64 -1.34 0.98
C LEU A 31 -31.46 0.18 1.13
N VAL A 32 -30.25 0.67 0.87
CA VAL A 32 -29.93 2.10 0.85
C VAL A 32 -29.77 2.55 -0.60
N ILE A 33 -30.48 3.62 -0.98
CA ILE A 33 -30.43 4.18 -2.33
C ILE A 33 -29.94 5.62 -2.24
N HIS A 34 -28.87 5.93 -2.99
CA HIS A 34 -28.34 7.27 -3.15
C HIS A 34 -28.58 7.77 -4.57
N LYS A 35 -29.21 8.92 -4.71
CA LYS A 35 -29.32 9.64 -5.97
C LYS A 35 -28.10 10.53 -6.15
N ILE A 36 -27.44 10.42 -7.31
CA ILE A 36 -26.29 11.26 -7.70
C ILE A 36 -26.75 12.07 -8.91
N THR A 37 -26.65 13.38 -8.79
CA THR A 37 -27.00 14.32 -9.86
C THR A 37 -25.76 14.73 -10.63
N THR A 38 -25.94 15.02 -11.90
CA THR A 38 -24.86 15.48 -12.77
C THR A 38 -24.30 16.82 -12.29
N ASP A 39 -22.98 16.85 -12.13
CA ASP A 39 -22.18 18.06 -11.96
C ASP A 39 -21.29 18.20 -13.21
N LYS A 40 -21.57 19.22 -14.03
CA LYS A 40 -20.87 19.44 -15.30
C LYS A 40 -19.38 19.68 -15.12
N GLU A 41 -18.97 20.35 -14.07
CA GLU A 41 -17.55 20.61 -13.80
C GLU A 41 -16.83 19.31 -13.45
N VAL A 42 -17.41 18.48 -12.58
CA VAL A 42 -16.89 17.17 -12.20
C VAL A 42 -16.79 16.26 -13.43
N LEU A 43 -17.83 16.22 -14.28
CA LEU A 43 -17.82 15.40 -15.50
C LEU A 43 -16.75 15.86 -16.49
N ASN A 44 -16.64 17.16 -16.76
CA ASN A 44 -15.63 17.69 -17.68
C ASN A 44 -14.21 17.39 -17.19
N ASN A 45 -13.97 17.53 -15.89
CA ASN A 45 -12.67 17.20 -15.29
C ASN A 45 -12.37 15.69 -15.37
N LEU A 46 -13.38 14.84 -15.19
CA LEU A 46 -13.22 13.39 -15.32
C LEU A 46 -12.89 13.00 -16.77
N ILE A 47 -13.69 13.47 -17.73
CA ILE A 47 -13.47 13.20 -19.16
C ILE A 47 -12.08 13.66 -19.60
N ALA A 48 -11.64 14.85 -19.19
CA ALA A 48 -10.32 15.36 -19.53
C ALA A 48 -9.19 14.47 -18.99
N LYS A 49 -9.35 13.92 -17.77
CA LYS A 49 -8.37 12.96 -17.18
C LYS A 49 -8.39 11.62 -17.92
N GLU A 50 -9.57 11.12 -18.26
CA GLU A 50 -9.72 9.85 -19.01
C GLU A 50 -9.12 9.98 -20.42
N GLU A 51 -9.39 11.09 -21.13
CA GLU A 51 -8.80 11.38 -22.44
C GLU A 51 -7.27 11.48 -22.35
N HIS A 52 -6.76 12.20 -21.35
CA HIS A 52 -5.32 12.30 -21.12
C HIS A 52 -4.69 10.92 -20.89
N PHE A 53 -5.29 10.09 -20.00
CA PHE A 53 -4.80 8.75 -19.73
C PHE A 53 -4.82 7.87 -20.97
N TRP A 54 -5.91 7.92 -21.75
CA TRP A 54 -6.02 7.16 -22.98
C TRP A 54 -4.93 7.54 -23.98
N LYS A 55 -4.77 8.85 -24.22
CA LYS A 55 -3.85 9.40 -25.23
C LYS A 55 -2.38 9.21 -24.89
N TYR A 56 -2.02 9.36 -23.62
CA TYR A 56 -0.61 9.37 -23.19
C TYR A 56 -0.15 8.08 -22.54
N ASN A 57 -1.05 7.21 -22.15
CA ASN A 57 -0.71 5.95 -21.51
C ASN A 57 -1.20 4.74 -22.31
N VAL A 58 -2.50 4.68 -22.65
CA VAL A 58 -3.07 3.50 -23.29
C VAL A 58 -2.63 3.37 -24.75
N MET A 59 -2.80 4.42 -25.56
CA MET A 59 -2.44 4.37 -26.98
C MET A 59 -0.95 4.12 -27.24
N PRO A 60 0.00 4.76 -26.52
CA PRO A 60 1.43 4.53 -26.71
C PRO A 60 1.97 3.35 -25.87
N GLU A 61 1.11 2.64 -25.12
CA GLU A 61 1.47 1.54 -24.22
C GLU A 61 2.52 1.93 -23.14
N ILE A 62 2.45 3.19 -22.69
CA ILE A 62 3.34 3.71 -21.65
C ILE A 62 2.64 3.63 -20.31
N PRO A 63 3.16 2.83 -19.34
CA PRO A 63 2.60 2.78 -18.00
C PRO A 63 2.54 4.17 -17.34
N PRO A 64 1.49 4.49 -16.57
CA PRO A 64 1.42 5.74 -15.82
C PRO A 64 2.52 5.78 -14.75
N VAL A 65 2.86 7.01 -14.34
CA VAL A 65 3.82 7.21 -13.23
C VAL A 65 3.26 6.57 -11.96
N PRO A 66 4.02 5.71 -11.27
CA PRO A 66 3.56 5.07 -10.05
C PRO A 66 3.22 6.09 -8.96
N THR A 67 2.12 5.85 -8.25
CA THR A 67 1.62 6.71 -7.17
C THR A 67 2.11 6.28 -5.79
N GLY A 68 2.81 5.15 -5.68
CA GLY A 68 3.22 4.52 -4.42
C GLY A 68 2.13 3.64 -3.81
N SER A 69 1.04 3.37 -4.54
CA SER A 69 -0.02 2.48 -4.09
C SER A 69 0.42 1.02 -4.05
N GLU A 70 -0.26 0.21 -3.24
CA GLU A 70 -0.04 -1.24 -3.24
C GLU A 70 -0.37 -1.87 -4.60
N GLY A 71 -1.37 -1.35 -5.30
CA GLY A 71 -1.75 -1.77 -6.65
C GLY A 71 -0.62 -1.58 -7.66
N ASP A 72 0.05 -0.41 -7.64
CA ASP A 72 1.20 -0.15 -8.51
C ASP A 72 2.35 -1.13 -8.23
N THR A 73 2.61 -1.39 -6.93
CA THR A 73 3.63 -2.35 -6.52
C THR A 73 3.33 -3.75 -7.03
N GLN A 74 2.08 -4.20 -6.93
CA GLN A 74 1.66 -5.52 -7.43
C GLN A 74 1.80 -5.62 -8.95
N GLN A 75 1.40 -4.58 -9.69
CA GLN A 75 1.52 -4.55 -11.16
C GLN A 75 2.99 -4.58 -11.61
N ILE A 76 3.86 -3.79 -10.98
CA ILE A 76 5.30 -3.78 -11.29
C ILE A 76 5.91 -5.16 -11.02
N ASN A 77 5.56 -5.81 -9.91
CA ASN A 77 6.05 -7.14 -9.57
C ASN A 77 5.53 -8.23 -10.52
N GLN A 78 4.32 -8.07 -11.08
CA GLN A 78 3.79 -8.98 -12.09
C GLN A 78 4.49 -8.80 -13.45
N LEU A 79 4.68 -7.56 -13.89
CA LEU A 79 5.37 -7.24 -15.15
C LEU A 79 6.83 -7.72 -15.14
N TYR A 80 7.50 -7.61 -14.00
CA TYR A 80 8.92 -7.94 -13.84
C TYR A 80 9.12 -9.03 -12.79
N SER A 81 8.42 -10.14 -12.95
CA SER A 81 8.41 -11.24 -11.97
C SER A 81 9.72 -12.03 -11.92
N ALA A 82 10.54 -12.01 -12.99
CA ALA A 82 11.84 -12.67 -13.09
C ALA A 82 12.97 -11.65 -13.26
N ASP A 83 14.16 -11.99 -12.76
CA ASP A 83 15.40 -11.24 -12.97
C ASP A 83 16.30 -11.92 -14.00
N ASP A 84 17.07 -11.10 -14.71
CA ASP A 84 18.19 -11.55 -15.53
C ASP A 84 19.48 -11.02 -14.90
N ARG A 85 20.24 -11.89 -14.24
CA ARG A 85 21.46 -11.54 -13.50
C ARG A 85 22.62 -11.05 -14.38
N ASN A 86 22.50 -11.20 -15.70
CA ASN A 86 23.49 -10.70 -16.65
C ASN A 86 23.18 -9.28 -17.14
N LYS A 87 22.02 -8.73 -16.76
CA LYS A 87 21.62 -7.37 -17.13
C LYS A 87 21.83 -6.40 -15.99
N THR A 88 22.41 -5.25 -16.30
CA THR A 88 22.51 -4.09 -15.41
C THR A 88 21.82 -2.91 -16.07
N ALA A 89 20.91 -2.29 -15.37
CA ALA A 89 20.23 -1.09 -15.86
C ALA A 89 21.04 0.16 -15.51
N ASP A 90 21.12 1.11 -16.44
CA ASP A 90 21.64 2.45 -16.15
C ASP A 90 20.55 3.28 -15.45
N LEU A 91 20.80 3.67 -14.20
CA LEU A 91 19.90 4.48 -13.38
C LEU A 91 20.30 5.96 -13.32
N ASN A 92 21.33 6.39 -14.06
CA ASN A 92 21.75 7.80 -14.11
C ASN A 92 20.61 8.76 -14.49
N PRO A 93 19.71 8.43 -15.45
CA PRO A 93 18.59 9.31 -15.80
C PRO A 93 17.62 9.60 -14.65
N ILE A 94 17.60 8.74 -13.62
CA ILE A 94 16.70 8.88 -12.46
C ILE A 94 17.47 9.03 -11.14
N ARG A 95 18.75 9.45 -11.20
CA ARG A 95 19.60 9.62 -10.02
C ARG A 95 18.96 10.54 -8.98
N ASN A 96 18.35 11.64 -9.44
CA ASN A 96 17.63 12.56 -8.57
C ASN A 96 16.53 11.91 -7.73
N LEU A 97 15.88 10.87 -8.24
CA LEU A 97 14.87 10.10 -7.48
C LEU A 97 15.54 9.24 -6.41
N LEU A 98 16.72 8.69 -6.67
CA LEU A 98 17.49 7.93 -5.68
C LEU A 98 17.96 8.85 -4.56
N ASP A 99 18.48 10.04 -4.89
CA ASP A 99 18.91 11.05 -3.91
C ASP A 99 17.72 11.50 -3.05
N LYS A 100 16.58 11.80 -3.68
CA LYS A 100 15.34 12.17 -2.97
C LYS A 100 14.81 11.05 -2.07
N ARG A 101 14.89 9.82 -2.54
CA ARG A 101 14.52 8.64 -1.73
C ARG A 101 15.44 8.53 -0.50
N GLN A 102 16.74 8.80 -0.64
CA GLN A 102 17.67 8.78 0.49
C GLN A 102 17.32 9.85 1.52
N GLU A 103 17.11 11.10 1.09
CA GLU A 103 16.67 12.18 1.99
C GLU A 103 15.40 11.79 2.78
N LEU A 104 14.41 11.20 2.09
CA LEU A 104 13.18 10.76 2.76
C LEU A 104 13.43 9.62 3.76
N SER A 105 14.37 8.71 3.45
CA SER A 105 14.71 7.61 4.37
C SER A 105 15.38 8.14 5.63
N ASP A 106 16.29 9.11 5.49
CA ASP A 106 16.98 9.74 6.62
C ASP A 106 15.98 10.50 7.52
N GLN A 107 15.01 11.20 6.91
CA GLN A 107 13.93 11.86 7.65
C GLN A 107 13.03 10.87 8.40
N ILE A 108 12.66 9.76 7.76
CA ILE A 108 11.86 8.69 8.40
C ILE A 108 12.62 8.09 9.56
N GLU A 109 13.92 7.78 9.40
CA GLU A 109 14.75 7.23 10.47
C GLU A 109 14.82 8.18 11.67
N GLN A 110 15.05 9.47 11.41
CA GLN A 110 15.05 10.48 12.47
C GLN A 110 13.71 10.55 13.21
N MET A 111 12.59 10.60 12.48
CA MET A 111 11.25 10.62 13.09
C MET A 111 10.93 9.35 13.87
N GLU A 112 11.39 8.17 13.40
CA GLU A 112 11.24 6.90 14.12
C GLU A 112 12.07 6.88 15.40
N GLN A 113 13.27 7.45 15.40
CA GLN A 113 14.10 7.61 16.61
C GLN A 113 13.41 8.53 17.63
N GLU A 114 12.89 9.69 17.19
CA GLU A 114 12.15 10.62 18.06
C GLU A 114 10.90 9.96 18.67
N LYS A 115 10.10 9.28 17.84
CA LYS A 115 8.94 8.52 18.29
C LYS A 115 9.32 7.45 19.32
N THR A 116 10.38 6.70 19.04
CA THR A 116 10.87 5.65 19.95
C THR A 116 11.30 6.23 21.28
N ALA A 117 11.98 7.38 21.29
CA ALA A 117 12.37 8.07 22.52
C ALA A 117 11.14 8.48 23.36
N ILE A 118 10.08 8.98 22.72
CA ILE A 118 8.80 9.31 23.40
C ILE A 118 8.15 8.03 23.96
N GLU A 119 8.09 6.95 23.19
CA GLU A 119 7.54 5.67 23.64
C GLU A 119 8.31 5.09 24.83
N GLN A 120 9.63 5.25 24.87
CA GLN A 120 10.48 4.87 26.01
C GLN A 120 10.15 5.70 27.25
N GLN A 121 9.94 7.01 27.13
CA GLN A 121 9.51 7.85 28.25
C GLN A 121 8.14 7.43 28.78
N VAL A 122 7.19 7.09 27.90
CA VAL A 122 5.88 6.57 28.31
C VAL A 122 6.03 5.26 29.07
N LYS A 123 6.87 4.33 28.60
CA LYS A 123 7.15 3.06 29.31
C LYS A 123 7.80 3.28 30.67
N LEU A 124 8.74 4.23 30.77
CA LEU A 124 9.34 4.60 32.05
C LEU A 124 8.30 5.13 33.04
N GLN A 125 7.32 5.91 32.58
CA GLN A 125 6.23 6.39 33.41
C GLN A 125 5.23 5.29 33.81
N MET A 126 5.01 4.29 32.94
CA MET A 126 4.13 3.14 33.22
C MET A 126 4.73 2.16 34.22
N GLN A 127 6.06 2.02 34.29
CA GLN A 127 6.77 1.07 35.15
C GLN A 127 6.23 -0.37 34.96
N ASP A 128 5.60 -0.94 35.99
CA ASP A 128 5.00 -2.28 35.99
C ASP A 128 3.51 -2.28 35.63
N ALA A 129 2.92 -1.12 35.36
CA ALA A 129 1.52 -1.02 34.98
C ALA A 129 1.27 -1.56 33.56
N ALA A 130 0.29 -2.46 33.45
CA ALA A 130 -0.12 -3.01 32.15
C ALA A 130 -0.95 -2.03 31.30
N TYR A 131 -1.60 -1.05 31.94
CA TYR A 131 -2.48 -0.07 31.29
C TYR A 131 -2.22 1.33 31.82
N GLY A 132 -2.26 2.31 30.90
CA GLY A 132 -2.15 3.72 31.19
C GLY A 132 -3.26 4.53 30.51
N THR A 133 -3.66 5.65 31.10
CA THR A 133 -4.67 6.54 30.51
C THR A 133 -4.26 8.00 30.64
N ALA A 134 -4.55 8.77 29.60
CA ALA A 134 -4.46 10.22 29.59
C ALA A 134 -5.65 10.78 28.78
N PRO A 135 -6.01 12.05 28.88
CA PRO A 135 -7.06 12.62 28.06
C PRO A 135 -6.84 12.33 26.55
N GLY A 136 -7.77 11.62 25.93
CA GLY A 136 -7.68 11.20 24.51
C GLY A 136 -6.80 9.98 24.21
N TYR A 137 -6.12 9.37 25.21
CA TYR A 137 -5.20 8.24 25.01
C TYR A 137 -5.49 7.08 25.95
N LYS A 138 -5.39 5.87 25.40
CA LYS A 138 -5.33 4.62 26.17
C LYS A 138 -4.08 3.86 25.73
N VAL A 139 -3.23 3.52 26.68
CA VAL A 139 -1.96 2.81 26.42
C VAL A 139 -2.05 1.43 27.06
N SER A 140 -1.57 0.40 26.39
CA SER A 140 -1.42 -0.94 26.92
C SER A 140 0.00 -1.45 26.69
N TRP A 141 0.61 -1.98 27.73
CA TRP A 141 1.92 -2.60 27.69
C TRP A 141 1.89 -3.91 28.50
N VAL A 142 1.32 -4.94 27.86
CA VAL A 142 0.96 -6.22 28.48
C VAL A 142 1.94 -7.30 28.02
N SER A 143 2.39 -8.15 28.95
CA SER A 143 3.16 -9.34 28.61
C SER A 143 2.28 -10.37 27.92
N SER A 144 2.77 -10.96 26.83
CA SER A 144 2.10 -12.06 26.13
C SER A 144 3.08 -13.21 25.91
N GLU A 145 2.61 -14.41 26.10
CA GLU A 145 3.36 -15.63 25.75
C GLU A 145 2.84 -16.21 24.45
N SER A 146 3.73 -16.52 23.52
CA SER A 146 3.38 -17.20 22.27
C SER A 146 4.32 -18.37 22.00
N LYS A 147 3.74 -19.51 21.57
CA LYS A 147 4.54 -20.64 21.10
C LYS A 147 4.89 -20.42 19.63
N ARG A 148 6.16 -20.44 19.30
CA ARG A 148 6.65 -20.37 17.92
C ARG A 148 7.35 -21.67 17.57
N VAL A 149 7.16 -22.13 16.33
CA VAL A 149 7.90 -23.28 15.80
C VAL A 149 9.34 -22.84 15.54
N ASP A 150 10.29 -23.54 16.15
CA ASP A 150 11.71 -23.41 15.80
C ASP A 150 11.94 -24.15 14.47
N SER A 151 11.87 -23.40 13.38
CA SER A 151 11.99 -23.94 12.03
C SER A 151 13.39 -24.52 11.77
N GLN A 152 14.44 -23.98 12.39
CA GLN A 152 15.80 -24.47 12.21
C GLN A 152 15.98 -25.82 12.90
N ARG A 153 15.49 -25.92 14.14
CA ARG A 153 15.49 -27.14 14.90
C ARG A 153 14.62 -28.21 14.26
N LEU A 154 13.41 -27.83 13.82
CA LEU A 154 12.49 -28.73 13.11
C LEU A 154 13.12 -29.30 11.84
N LYS A 155 13.80 -28.47 11.04
CA LYS A 155 14.52 -28.90 9.84
C LYS A 155 15.65 -29.89 10.13
N LYS A 156 16.34 -29.70 11.27
CA LYS A 156 17.46 -30.54 11.68
C LYS A 156 17.00 -31.88 12.28
N GLU A 157 16.00 -31.84 13.17
CA GLU A 157 15.57 -33.01 13.94
C GLU A 157 14.48 -33.83 13.25
N GLN A 158 13.64 -33.16 12.40
CA GLN A 158 12.49 -33.77 11.74
C GLN A 158 12.39 -33.31 10.27
N PRO A 159 13.38 -33.62 9.39
CA PRO A 159 13.45 -33.11 8.03
C PRO A 159 12.24 -33.50 7.18
N ASP A 160 11.68 -34.70 7.39
CA ASP A 160 10.53 -35.18 6.62
C ASP A 160 9.28 -34.35 6.93
N ILE A 161 9.07 -34.01 8.19
CA ILE A 161 7.96 -33.15 8.61
C ILE A 161 8.17 -31.75 8.06
N PHE A 162 9.38 -31.21 8.21
CA PHE A 162 9.71 -29.88 7.70
C PHE A 162 9.44 -29.80 6.18
N ASN A 163 9.94 -30.74 5.38
CA ASN A 163 9.77 -30.74 3.94
C ASN A 163 8.32 -30.92 3.50
N ARG A 164 7.54 -31.75 4.20
CA ARG A 164 6.12 -31.98 3.93
C ARG A 164 5.29 -30.71 4.10
N TYR A 165 5.64 -29.83 5.05
CA TYR A 165 4.88 -28.60 5.38
C TYR A 165 5.57 -27.33 4.90
N SER A 166 6.72 -27.43 4.22
CA SER A 166 7.40 -26.29 3.60
C SER A 166 6.96 -26.13 2.15
N LYS A 167 6.91 -24.88 1.70
CA LYS A 167 6.72 -24.54 0.28
C LYS A 167 7.82 -23.61 -0.20
N ASN A 168 8.23 -23.78 -1.45
CA ASN A 168 9.14 -22.84 -2.08
C ASN A 168 8.36 -21.55 -2.44
N VAL A 169 8.84 -20.41 -1.98
CA VAL A 169 8.32 -19.10 -2.32
C VAL A 169 9.41 -18.34 -3.05
N SER A 170 9.12 -17.93 -4.28
CA SER A 170 10.01 -17.07 -5.05
C SER A 170 9.57 -15.61 -4.91
N SER A 171 10.51 -14.72 -4.61
CA SER A 171 10.27 -13.28 -4.56
C SER A 171 11.51 -12.52 -5.03
N ARG A 172 11.30 -11.40 -5.74
CA ARG A 172 12.38 -10.45 -6.04
C ARG A 172 12.50 -9.48 -4.87
N ARG A 173 13.70 -9.44 -4.27
CA ARG A 173 13.99 -8.48 -3.19
C ARG A 173 14.55 -7.19 -3.80
N PHE A 174 13.87 -6.08 -3.57
CA PHE A 174 14.36 -4.76 -3.93
C PHE A 174 15.16 -4.16 -2.78
N THR A 175 16.39 -3.72 -3.07
CA THR A 175 17.27 -3.10 -2.06
C THR A 175 18.02 -1.94 -2.73
N ILE A 176 18.08 -0.80 -2.05
CA ILE A 176 18.89 0.35 -2.46
C ILE A 176 19.95 0.54 -1.37
N ILE A 177 21.23 0.54 -1.79
CA ILE A 177 22.36 0.77 -0.92
C ILE A 177 23.04 2.03 -1.43
N HIS A 178 23.21 3.03 -0.57
CA HIS A 178 24.02 4.20 -0.89
C HIS A 178 25.50 3.80 -0.85
N ALA A 179 26.16 3.87 -1.99
CA ALA A 179 27.60 3.68 -2.06
C ALA A 179 28.29 5.00 -1.69
N ALA A 180 29.14 4.96 -0.67
CA ALA A 180 29.94 6.10 -0.25
C ALA A 180 30.98 6.48 -1.31
#